data_8861e6f6b0174c60c35ea675b1e0b498
#
_entry.id   8861e6f6b0174c60c35ea675b1e0b498
#
_cell.length_a   1.000
_cell.length_b   1.000
_cell.length_c   1.000
_cell.angle_alpha   90.00
_cell.angle_beta   90.00
_cell.angle_gamma   90.00
#
_symmetry.space_group_name_H-M   'P 1'
#
loop_
_entity.id
_entity.type
_entity.pdbx_description
1 polymer ?
#
loop_
_entity_poly.entity_id
_entity_poly.type
_entity_poly.pdbx_seq_one_letter_code
_entity_poly.pdbx_strand_id
1 'polypeptide(L)'
;MDRYSKIVEKQAREIVLLRGTGCACPSCAFCDYHDDKCADETANFQLNKSVLDAVTGEFGELEVINSGSVFELDSQTLAYIRDVCYQRGISVVHFESHYIFRERIPALRSFFEGIDVKMKIGIETFDFEFREQVLNKGIDESAPELICAAFQEGNFLFGISGQTRASMERDIQLGLRYLERICINIMCKNTTSITPDEKVIRCFVEEIMPQYADDQRVDILISNTDFGVGD
;
A
#
# COMPACT_ATOMS: atom_id res chain seq x y z
N MET A 1 -0.11 3.59 19.19
CA MET A 1 -0.06 3.04 17.81
C MET A 1 1.28 2.36 17.65
N ASP A 2 1.26 1.06 17.49
CA ASP A 2 2.47 0.32 17.14
C ASP A 2 2.82 0.62 15.68
N ARG A 3 4.09 0.92 15.42
CA ARG A 3 4.59 1.29 14.08
C ARG A 3 5.53 0.23 13.49
N TYR A 4 5.62 -0.93 14.14
CA TYR A 4 6.39 -2.09 13.70
C TYR A 4 5.61 -3.36 14.00
N SER A 5 5.56 -4.27 13.01
CA SER A 5 4.94 -5.59 13.15
C SER A 5 5.66 -6.61 12.27
N LYS A 6 5.25 -7.88 12.39
CA LYS A 6 5.72 -9.00 11.55
C LYS A 6 4.53 -9.67 10.90
N ILE A 7 4.60 -9.85 9.61
CA ILE A 7 3.68 -10.67 8.84
C ILE A 7 4.34 -12.03 8.68
N VAL A 8 3.71 -13.07 9.18
CA VAL A 8 4.28 -14.44 9.17
C VAL A 8 3.54 -15.38 8.23
N GLU A 9 2.34 -15.02 7.80
CA GLU A 9 1.54 -15.78 6.86
C GLU A 9 1.79 -15.32 5.43
N LYS A 10 1.62 -16.23 4.48
CA LYS A 10 1.85 -16.02 3.05
C LYS A 10 3.29 -15.53 2.80
N GLN A 11 3.51 -14.29 2.52
CA GLN A 11 4.84 -13.72 2.29
C GLN A 11 5.38 -13.11 3.60
N ALA A 12 6.22 -13.88 4.31
CA ALA A 12 6.77 -13.46 5.60
C ALA A 12 7.71 -12.26 5.45
N ARG A 13 7.43 -11.18 6.20
CA ARG A 13 8.19 -9.92 6.15
C ARG A 13 8.01 -9.09 7.42
N GLU A 14 8.91 -8.21 7.68
CA GLU A 14 8.73 -7.15 8.67
C GLU A 14 8.01 -5.97 8.02
N ILE A 15 7.16 -5.28 8.77
CA ILE A 15 6.44 -4.09 8.29
C ILE A 15 6.61 -2.93 9.25
N VAL A 16 6.84 -1.75 8.69
CA VAL A 16 6.97 -0.49 9.45
C VAL A 16 6.02 0.57 8.89
N LEU A 17 5.41 1.34 9.80
CA LEU A 17 4.63 2.53 9.48
C LEU A 17 5.46 3.78 9.81
N LEU A 18 5.93 4.46 8.78
CA LEU A 18 6.72 5.68 8.90
C LEU A 18 5.87 6.92 8.68
N ARG A 19 6.36 8.05 9.13
CA ARG A 19 5.69 9.33 8.98
C ARG A 19 6.41 10.20 7.96
N GLY A 20 5.65 10.72 6.99
CA GLY A 20 6.11 11.67 5.99
C GLY A 20 5.64 13.11 6.25
N THR A 21 5.95 13.99 5.29
CA THR A 21 5.54 15.40 5.35
C THR A 21 4.10 15.62 4.87
N GLY A 22 3.47 14.63 4.28
CA GLY A 22 2.09 14.66 3.81
C GLY A 22 1.87 13.74 2.62
N CYS A 23 0.73 13.89 1.96
CA CYS A 23 0.37 13.17 0.74
C CYS A 23 0.18 14.18 -0.40
N ALA A 24 0.81 13.94 -1.56
CA ALA A 24 0.66 14.78 -2.75
C ALA A 24 -0.76 14.73 -3.34
N CYS A 25 -1.52 13.67 -3.02
CA CYS A 25 -2.91 13.50 -3.42
C CYS A 25 -3.86 13.47 -2.21
N PRO A 26 -4.00 14.56 -1.44
CA PRO A 26 -4.78 14.58 -0.20
C PRO A 26 -6.29 14.62 -0.46
N SER A 27 -6.72 14.54 -1.71
CA SER A 27 -8.12 14.68 -2.13
C SER A 27 -8.85 13.36 -2.34
N CYS A 28 -8.19 12.20 -2.08
CA CYS A 28 -8.85 10.91 -2.14
C CYS A 28 -10.04 10.86 -1.18
N ALA A 29 -11.25 10.61 -1.71
CA ALA A 29 -12.49 10.76 -0.95
C ALA A 29 -12.68 9.70 0.15
N PHE A 30 -11.88 8.64 0.14
CA PHE A 30 -11.96 7.49 1.05
C PHE A 30 -10.86 7.45 2.10
N CYS A 31 -9.82 8.29 1.98
CA CYS A 31 -8.57 8.14 2.72
C CYS A 31 -8.37 9.28 3.72
N ASP A 32 -8.13 8.95 4.99
CA ASP A 32 -7.72 9.86 6.05
C ASP A 32 -6.30 9.58 6.59
N TYR A 33 -5.56 8.67 5.98
CA TYR A 33 -4.16 8.39 6.34
C TYR A 33 -3.25 9.61 6.26
N HIS A 34 -3.59 10.59 5.43
CA HIS A 34 -2.82 11.84 5.30
C HIS A 34 -2.84 12.70 6.58
N ASP A 35 -3.64 12.34 7.59
CA ASP A 35 -3.65 13.01 8.89
C ASP A 35 -2.43 12.65 9.75
N ASP A 36 -1.80 11.47 9.53
CA ASP A 36 -0.52 11.09 10.16
C ASP A 36 0.66 11.74 9.42
N LYS A 37 0.76 13.06 9.47
CA LYS A 37 1.82 13.84 8.84
C LYS A 37 2.45 14.85 9.78
N CYS A 38 3.68 15.24 9.50
CA CYS A 38 4.33 16.35 10.19
C CYS A 38 5.24 17.10 9.20
N ALA A 39 5.14 18.43 9.16
CA ALA A 39 5.98 19.26 8.31
C ALA A 39 7.44 19.37 8.80
N ASP A 40 7.70 18.98 10.05
CA ASP A 40 9.04 18.98 10.64
C ASP A 40 9.75 17.67 10.25
N GLU A 41 10.62 17.73 9.25
CA GLU A 41 11.41 16.59 8.77
C GLU A 41 12.32 16.02 9.85
N THR A 42 12.84 16.86 10.76
CA THR A 42 13.67 16.38 11.86
C THR A 42 12.86 15.52 12.84
N ALA A 43 11.66 15.98 13.18
CA ALA A 43 10.74 15.22 14.04
C ALA A 43 10.26 13.93 13.34
N ASN A 44 10.09 13.94 12.01
CA ASN A 44 9.80 12.73 11.24
C ASN A 44 10.96 11.76 11.30
N PHE A 45 12.16 12.21 11.00
CA PHE A 45 13.35 11.36 11.04
C PHE A 45 13.58 10.72 12.41
N GLN A 46 13.44 11.47 13.50
CA GLN A 46 13.59 10.92 14.86
C GLN A 46 12.59 9.81 15.16
N LEU A 47 11.31 10.01 14.81
CA LEU A 47 10.29 8.99 14.94
C LEU A 47 10.61 7.77 14.06
N ASN A 48 10.85 7.99 12.77
CA ASN A 48 11.09 6.94 11.79
C ASN A 48 12.33 6.11 12.14
N LYS A 49 13.39 6.79 12.60
CA LYS A 49 14.59 6.11 13.08
C LYS A 49 14.28 5.16 14.24
N SER A 50 13.50 5.61 15.22
CA SER A 50 13.16 4.77 16.38
C SER A 50 12.35 3.53 15.97
N VAL A 51 11.51 3.63 14.93
CA VAL A 51 10.75 2.51 14.36
C VAL A 51 11.68 1.57 13.61
N LEU A 52 12.55 2.10 12.76
CA LEU A 52 13.49 1.33 11.95
C LEU A 52 14.55 0.60 12.80
N ASP A 53 14.91 1.15 13.97
CA ASP A 53 15.83 0.52 14.92
C ASP A 53 15.27 -0.83 15.45
N ALA A 54 13.94 -1.06 15.41
CA ALA A 54 13.29 -2.31 15.79
C ALA A 54 13.39 -3.42 14.73
N VAL A 55 13.72 -3.07 13.49
CA VAL A 55 13.82 -4.03 12.36
C VAL A 55 14.97 -4.99 12.60
N THR A 56 14.70 -6.28 12.48
CA THR A 56 15.67 -7.35 12.80
C THR A 56 16.31 -7.99 11.57
N GLY A 57 15.61 -7.95 10.41
CA GLY A 57 16.00 -8.64 9.19
C GLY A 57 15.67 -10.14 9.19
N GLU A 58 14.82 -10.59 10.12
CA GLU A 58 14.50 -12.02 10.33
C GLU A 58 14.05 -12.74 9.04
N PHE A 59 13.27 -12.05 8.20
CA PHE A 59 12.74 -12.64 6.98
C PHE A 59 13.53 -12.25 5.72
N GLY A 60 14.49 -11.32 5.83
CA GLY A 60 15.20 -10.76 4.67
C GLY A 60 14.34 -9.83 3.80
N GLU A 61 13.09 -9.54 4.23
CA GLU A 61 12.12 -8.66 3.57
C GLU A 61 11.58 -7.62 4.53
N LEU A 62 11.42 -6.39 4.03
CA LEU A 62 10.88 -5.25 4.78
C LEU A 62 9.81 -4.53 3.95
N GLU A 63 8.61 -4.38 4.47
CA GLU A 63 7.58 -3.51 3.92
C GLU A 63 7.56 -2.17 4.66
N VAL A 64 7.71 -1.10 3.90
CA VAL A 64 7.69 0.28 4.41
C VAL A 64 6.44 0.96 3.89
N ILE A 65 5.51 1.21 4.79
CA ILE A 65 4.33 2.02 4.51
C ILE A 65 4.45 3.39 5.20
N ASN A 66 3.85 4.38 4.62
CA ASN A 66 3.72 5.71 5.20
C ASN A 66 2.42 6.36 4.74
N SER A 67 2.02 7.43 5.40
CA SER A 67 0.75 8.16 5.13
C SER A 67 0.68 8.88 3.78
N GLY A 68 1.43 8.38 2.80
CA GLY A 68 1.52 8.93 1.46
C GLY A 68 2.33 8.01 0.56
N SER A 69 3.27 8.58 -0.17
CA SER A 69 4.20 7.86 -1.04
C SER A 69 5.61 7.85 -0.42
N VAL A 70 6.40 6.82 -0.71
CA VAL A 70 7.83 6.77 -0.34
C VAL A 70 8.58 8.04 -0.75
N PHE A 71 8.16 8.70 -1.81
CA PHE A 71 8.76 9.93 -2.33
C PHE A 71 8.46 11.18 -1.48
N GLU A 72 7.68 11.03 -0.42
CA GLU A 72 7.29 12.07 0.55
C GLU A 72 7.97 11.86 1.92
N LEU A 73 8.80 10.82 2.02
CA LEU A 73 9.73 10.67 3.13
C LEU A 73 10.92 11.64 2.97
N ASP A 74 11.42 12.14 4.08
CA ASP A 74 12.64 12.95 4.08
C ASP A 74 13.87 12.13 3.66
N SER A 75 14.89 12.82 3.14
CA SER A 75 16.08 12.17 2.61
C SER A 75 16.91 11.40 3.66
N GLN A 76 16.86 11.80 4.92
CA GLN A 76 17.56 11.13 6.01
C GLN A 76 16.86 9.81 6.35
N THR A 77 15.53 9.83 6.42
CA THR A 77 14.73 8.61 6.59
C THR A 77 14.99 7.63 5.45
N LEU A 78 14.96 8.08 4.20
CA LEU A 78 15.20 7.21 3.05
C LEU A 78 16.61 6.59 3.07
N ALA A 79 17.63 7.38 3.41
CA ALA A 79 19.00 6.88 3.57
C ALA A 79 19.08 5.87 4.72
N TYR A 80 18.39 6.12 5.82
CA TYR A 80 18.42 5.23 6.98
C TYR A 80 17.72 3.89 6.71
N ILE A 81 16.61 3.87 5.93
CA ILE A 81 15.99 2.62 5.47
C ILE A 81 17.01 1.76 4.71
N ARG A 82 17.73 2.36 3.77
CA ARG A 82 18.74 1.66 2.98
C ARG A 82 19.87 1.10 3.87
N ASP A 83 20.36 1.90 4.80
CA ASP A 83 21.42 1.49 5.72
C ASP A 83 20.97 0.34 6.63
N VAL A 84 19.72 0.36 7.12
CA VAL A 84 19.11 -0.75 7.87
C VAL A 84 19.03 -2.01 7.01
N CYS A 85 18.58 -1.89 5.76
CA CYS A 85 18.52 -3.03 4.85
C CYS A 85 19.91 -3.70 4.70
N TYR A 86 20.97 -2.92 4.46
CA TYR A 86 22.32 -3.47 4.36
C TYR A 86 22.81 -4.08 5.68
N GLN A 87 22.60 -3.42 6.80
CA GLN A 87 23.06 -3.89 8.11
C GLN A 87 22.35 -5.16 8.57
N ARG A 88 21.09 -5.32 8.21
CA ARG A 88 20.24 -6.44 8.62
C ARG A 88 20.14 -7.56 7.57
N GLY A 89 20.81 -7.43 6.42
CA GLY A 89 20.78 -8.44 5.36
C GLY A 89 19.42 -8.54 4.67
N ILE A 90 18.66 -7.43 4.63
CA ILE A 90 17.37 -7.35 3.93
C ILE A 90 17.67 -7.23 2.43
N SER A 91 17.18 -8.16 1.65
CA SER A 91 17.39 -8.25 0.21
C SER A 91 16.20 -7.75 -0.63
N VAL A 92 15.02 -7.62 -0.01
CA VAL A 92 13.80 -7.14 -0.66
C VAL A 92 13.17 -6.05 0.20
N VAL A 93 12.83 -4.91 -0.41
CA VAL A 93 12.10 -3.84 0.26
C VAL A 93 10.87 -3.46 -0.56
N HIS A 94 9.71 -3.36 0.11
CA HIS A 94 8.46 -2.97 -0.49
C HIS A 94 8.13 -1.53 -0.12
N PHE A 95 7.76 -0.72 -1.10
CA PHE A 95 7.33 0.67 -0.90
C PHE A 95 6.01 0.94 -1.57
N GLU A 96 5.22 1.81 -0.97
CA GLU A 96 3.99 2.31 -1.58
C GLU A 96 4.23 3.64 -2.31
N SER A 97 3.55 3.81 -3.45
CA SER A 97 3.60 5.06 -4.19
C SER A 97 2.32 5.32 -4.97
N HIS A 98 1.96 6.59 -5.05
CA HIS A 98 0.94 7.04 -5.99
C HIS A 98 1.48 7.03 -7.44
N TYR A 99 0.59 6.81 -8.40
CA TYR A 99 0.90 6.75 -9.83
C TYR A 99 1.66 7.97 -10.38
N ILE A 100 1.41 9.17 -9.82
CA ILE A 100 2.08 10.40 -10.26
C ILE A 100 3.60 10.35 -10.14
N PHE A 101 4.13 9.51 -9.26
CA PHE A 101 5.57 9.37 -9.02
C PHE A 101 6.23 8.25 -9.83
N ARG A 102 5.52 7.56 -10.73
CA ARG A 102 6.03 6.42 -11.49
C ARG A 102 7.37 6.69 -12.18
N GLU A 103 7.57 7.90 -12.70
CA GLU A 103 8.81 8.31 -13.38
C GLU A 103 10.02 8.43 -12.41
N ARG A 104 9.79 8.47 -11.10
CA ARG A 104 10.85 8.54 -10.08
C ARG A 104 11.30 7.16 -9.61
N ILE A 105 10.55 6.11 -9.91
CA ILE A 105 10.83 4.74 -9.46
C ILE A 105 12.22 4.24 -9.92
N PRO A 106 12.67 4.45 -11.16
CA PRO A 106 14.01 4.03 -11.57
C PRO A 106 15.14 4.64 -10.73
N ALA A 107 15.01 5.91 -10.35
CA ALA A 107 15.99 6.58 -9.49
C ALA A 107 15.97 6.00 -8.05
N LEU A 108 14.79 5.66 -7.52
CA LEU A 108 14.67 4.99 -6.22
C LEU A 108 15.35 3.60 -6.25
N ARG A 109 15.13 2.80 -7.29
CA ARG A 109 15.79 1.51 -7.46
C ARG A 109 17.31 1.64 -7.52
N SER A 110 17.80 2.65 -8.24
CA SER A 110 19.25 2.93 -8.29
C SER A 110 19.81 3.36 -6.92
N PHE A 111 19.03 4.06 -6.11
CA PHE A 111 19.42 4.45 -4.76
C PHE A 111 19.54 3.24 -3.81
N PHE A 112 18.74 2.19 -4.02
CA PHE A 112 18.77 0.93 -3.27
C PHE A 112 19.57 -0.16 -4.01
N GLU A 113 20.68 0.18 -4.66
CA GLU A 113 21.52 -0.77 -5.41
C GLU A 113 21.78 -2.05 -4.58
N GLY A 114 21.60 -3.22 -5.20
CA GLY A 114 21.78 -4.53 -4.55
C GLY A 114 20.60 -4.99 -3.68
N ILE A 115 19.53 -4.21 -3.56
CA ILE A 115 18.28 -4.55 -2.88
C ILE A 115 17.16 -4.57 -3.92
N ASP A 116 16.35 -5.62 -3.96
CA ASP A 116 15.18 -5.68 -4.84
C ASP A 116 14.07 -4.76 -4.31
N VAL A 117 13.75 -3.70 -5.06
CA VAL A 117 12.72 -2.72 -4.70
C VAL A 117 11.41 -3.09 -5.37
N LYS A 118 10.45 -3.57 -4.60
CA LYS A 118 9.07 -3.82 -5.00
C LYS A 118 8.21 -2.58 -4.77
N MET A 119 7.61 -2.09 -5.83
CA MET A 119 6.72 -0.91 -5.76
C MET A 119 5.27 -1.34 -5.75
N LYS A 120 4.50 -0.85 -4.78
CA LYS A 120 3.07 -1.09 -4.61
C LYS A 120 2.30 0.18 -4.97
N ILE A 121 1.34 0.06 -5.87
CA ILE A 121 0.43 1.15 -6.23
C ILE A 121 -0.88 1.05 -5.46
N GLY A 122 -1.35 2.13 -4.88
CA GLY A 122 -2.75 2.24 -4.44
C GLY A 122 -3.64 2.53 -5.65
N ILE A 123 -4.12 1.51 -6.34
CA ILE A 123 -5.02 1.66 -7.49
C ILE A 123 -6.49 1.71 -7.08
N GLU A 124 -6.87 1.04 -6.02
CA GLU A 124 -8.19 0.87 -5.43
C GLU A 124 -9.17 0.08 -6.34
N THR A 125 -9.23 0.40 -7.63
CA THR A 125 -10.02 -0.29 -8.65
C THR A 125 -9.51 0.08 -10.05
N PHE A 126 -9.65 -0.82 -11.01
CA PHE A 126 -9.43 -0.52 -12.43
C PHE A 126 -10.65 0.10 -13.12
N ASP A 127 -11.80 0.20 -12.42
CA ASP A 127 -12.94 0.94 -12.93
C ASP A 127 -12.63 2.44 -12.94
N PHE A 128 -12.31 2.98 -14.11
CA PHE A 128 -11.87 4.35 -14.27
C PHE A 128 -12.91 5.37 -13.75
N GLU A 129 -14.17 5.18 -14.09
CA GLU A 129 -15.23 6.10 -13.67
C GLU A 129 -15.43 6.06 -12.16
N PHE A 130 -15.48 4.88 -11.57
CA PHE A 130 -15.60 4.73 -10.13
C PHE A 130 -14.37 5.29 -9.40
N ARG A 131 -13.17 4.99 -9.89
CA ARG A 131 -11.92 5.45 -9.31
C ARG A 131 -11.79 6.97 -9.31
N GLU A 132 -12.16 7.64 -10.42
CA GLU A 132 -11.97 9.09 -10.53
C GLU A 132 -13.19 9.89 -10.03
N GLN A 133 -14.42 9.42 -10.28
CA GLN A 133 -15.63 10.17 -9.91
C GLN A 133 -16.10 9.91 -8.48
N VAL A 134 -15.89 8.70 -7.94
CA VAL A 134 -16.29 8.35 -6.58
C VAL A 134 -15.14 8.44 -5.60
N LEU A 135 -13.99 7.85 -5.94
CA LEU A 135 -12.83 7.81 -5.03
C LEU A 135 -11.93 9.04 -5.16
N ASN A 136 -12.02 9.80 -6.26
CA ASN A 136 -11.19 10.97 -6.55
C ASN A 136 -9.68 10.66 -6.42
N LYS A 137 -9.25 9.54 -7.04
CA LYS A 137 -7.90 9.01 -6.87
C LYS A 137 -6.83 9.82 -7.63
N GLY A 138 -7.19 10.49 -8.71
CA GLY A 138 -6.27 11.31 -9.50
C GLY A 138 -5.30 10.50 -10.36
N ILE A 139 -5.74 9.38 -10.92
CA ILE A 139 -5.00 8.56 -11.89
C ILE A 139 -5.70 8.69 -13.25
N ASP A 140 -5.14 9.49 -14.12
CA ASP A 140 -5.70 9.83 -15.44
C ASP A 140 -5.55 8.72 -16.49
N GLU A 141 -4.79 7.67 -16.20
CA GLU A 141 -4.64 6.49 -17.06
C GLU A 141 -5.78 5.49 -16.81
N SER A 142 -6.33 4.93 -17.89
CA SER A 142 -7.42 3.95 -17.83
C SER A 142 -6.98 2.51 -18.18
N ALA A 143 -5.83 2.35 -18.86
CA ALA A 143 -5.33 1.05 -19.29
C ALA A 143 -4.59 0.35 -18.14
N PRO A 144 -5.06 -0.82 -17.65
CA PRO A 144 -4.44 -1.51 -16.52
C PRO A 144 -2.96 -1.86 -16.74
N GLU A 145 -2.59 -2.25 -17.96
CA GLU A 145 -1.22 -2.57 -18.32
C GLU A 145 -0.28 -1.37 -18.21
N LEU A 146 -0.75 -0.17 -18.52
CA LEU A 146 0.04 1.05 -18.41
C LEU A 146 0.14 1.53 -16.96
N ILE A 147 -0.95 1.40 -16.19
CA ILE A 147 -0.95 1.72 -14.77
C ILE A 147 0.06 0.85 -14.01
N CYS A 148 0.06 -0.45 -14.29
CA CYS A 148 0.90 -1.42 -13.58
C CYS A 148 2.35 -1.46 -14.08
N ALA A 149 2.70 -0.85 -15.22
CA ALA A 149 4.00 -1.03 -15.88
C ALA A 149 5.22 -0.73 -14.99
N ALA A 150 5.10 0.17 -14.03
CA ALA A 150 6.19 0.54 -13.11
C ALA A 150 6.11 -0.18 -11.74
N PHE A 151 5.04 -0.92 -11.47
CA PHE A 151 4.70 -1.47 -10.17
C PHE A 151 4.69 -3.01 -10.19
N GLN A 152 5.05 -3.64 -9.07
CA GLN A 152 5.00 -5.08 -8.87
C GLN A 152 3.78 -5.49 -8.05
N GLU A 153 3.25 -4.57 -7.23
CA GLU A 153 2.17 -4.86 -6.31
C GLU A 153 1.09 -3.77 -6.38
N GLY A 154 -0.11 -4.09 -5.91
CA GLY A 154 -1.21 -3.13 -5.89
C GLY A 154 -2.17 -3.32 -4.74
N ASN A 155 -2.65 -2.19 -4.20
CA ASN A 155 -3.72 -2.14 -3.22
C ASN A 155 -5.06 -1.88 -3.91
N PHE A 156 -6.06 -2.66 -3.52
CA PHE A 156 -7.45 -2.53 -3.92
C PHE A 156 -8.32 -2.19 -2.71
N LEU A 157 -9.42 -1.49 -2.94
CA LEU A 157 -10.36 -1.10 -1.90
C LEU A 157 -11.76 -1.59 -2.27
N PHE A 158 -12.30 -2.52 -1.48
CA PHE A 158 -13.62 -3.07 -1.68
C PHE A 158 -14.55 -2.74 -0.50
N GLY A 159 -15.85 -2.92 -0.71
CA GLY A 159 -16.84 -2.65 0.32
C GLY A 159 -17.47 -1.26 0.24
N ILE A 160 -17.45 -0.63 -0.92
CA ILE A 160 -18.02 0.70 -1.16
C ILE A 160 -19.28 0.58 -2.03
N SER A 161 -20.30 1.37 -1.71
CA SER A 161 -21.55 1.39 -2.49
C SER A 161 -21.28 1.73 -3.96
N GLY A 162 -21.90 0.98 -4.87
CA GLY A 162 -21.69 1.07 -6.31
C GLY A 162 -20.75 0.00 -6.86
N GLN A 163 -19.93 -0.64 -6.04
CA GLN A 163 -19.18 -1.82 -6.45
C GLN A 163 -20.12 -3.02 -6.57
N THR A 164 -19.83 -3.90 -7.52
CA THR A 164 -20.58 -5.13 -7.78
C THR A 164 -19.64 -6.34 -7.68
N ARG A 165 -20.21 -7.54 -7.51
CA ARG A 165 -19.43 -8.77 -7.60
C ARG A 165 -18.56 -8.80 -8.87
N ALA A 166 -19.14 -8.50 -10.02
CA ALA A 166 -18.44 -8.53 -11.30
C ALA A 166 -17.29 -7.50 -11.38
N SER A 167 -17.47 -6.29 -10.81
CA SER A 167 -16.39 -5.28 -10.78
C SER A 167 -15.25 -5.72 -9.88
N MET A 168 -15.53 -6.26 -8.69
CA MET A 168 -14.50 -6.74 -7.75
C MET A 168 -13.74 -7.95 -8.33
N GLU A 169 -14.45 -8.94 -8.90
CA GLU A 169 -13.79 -10.09 -9.55
C GLU A 169 -12.92 -9.64 -10.73
N ARG A 170 -13.38 -8.68 -11.54
CA ARG A 170 -12.59 -8.11 -12.63
C ARG A 170 -11.32 -7.43 -12.12
N ASP A 171 -11.40 -6.67 -11.04
CA ASP A 171 -10.26 -5.99 -10.45
C ASP A 171 -9.22 -7.00 -9.96
N ILE A 172 -9.63 -8.07 -9.28
CA ILE A 172 -8.74 -9.16 -8.86
C ILE A 172 -8.06 -9.82 -10.06
N GLN A 173 -8.84 -10.17 -11.10
CA GLN A 173 -8.29 -10.82 -12.29
C GLN A 173 -7.28 -9.94 -13.03
N LEU A 174 -7.55 -8.64 -13.16
CA LEU A 174 -6.62 -7.69 -13.76
C LEU A 174 -5.38 -7.49 -12.89
N GLY A 175 -5.55 -7.38 -11.58
CA GLY A 175 -4.44 -7.29 -10.64
C GLY A 175 -3.53 -8.51 -10.75
N LEU A 176 -4.06 -9.71 -10.70
CA LEU A 176 -3.28 -10.96 -10.82
C LEU A 176 -2.67 -11.18 -12.21
N ARG A 177 -3.18 -10.49 -13.23
CA ARG A 177 -2.61 -10.53 -14.59
C ARG A 177 -1.40 -9.63 -14.75
N TYR A 178 -1.41 -8.46 -14.14
CA TYR A 178 -0.40 -7.41 -14.38
C TYR A 178 0.55 -7.18 -13.21
N LEU A 179 0.23 -7.71 -12.02
CA LEU A 179 1.03 -7.54 -10.81
C LEU A 179 1.47 -8.89 -10.25
N GLU A 180 2.56 -8.90 -9.53
CA GLU A 180 3.09 -10.07 -8.83
C GLU A 180 2.23 -10.43 -7.61
N ARG A 181 1.72 -9.40 -6.89
CA ARG A 181 0.90 -9.53 -5.69
C ARG A 181 -0.12 -8.40 -5.60
N ILE A 182 -1.26 -8.70 -5.02
CA ILE A 182 -2.30 -7.72 -4.70
C ILE A 182 -2.69 -7.79 -3.23
N CYS A 183 -3.06 -6.64 -2.67
CA CYS A 183 -3.63 -6.52 -1.34
C CYS A 183 -5.04 -5.93 -1.46
N ILE A 184 -6.03 -6.63 -0.94
CA ILE A 184 -7.44 -6.22 -0.94
C ILE A 184 -7.77 -5.70 0.46
N ASN A 185 -8.00 -4.41 0.55
CA ASN A 185 -8.47 -3.75 1.76
C ASN A 185 -10.00 -3.65 1.73
N ILE A 186 -10.64 -3.96 2.84
CA ILE A 186 -12.08 -3.73 3.02
C ILE A 186 -12.28 -2.36 3.63
N MET A 187 -13.18 -1.57 3.02
CA MET A 187 -13.50 -0.23 3.53
C MET A 187 -14.00 -0.30 4.96
N CYS A 188 -13.31 0.40 5.85
CA CYS A 188 -13.70 0.61 7.24
C CYS A 188 -14.18 2.04 7.43
N LYS A 189 -15.03 2.25 8.45
CA LYS A 189 -15.49 3.60 8.80
C LYS A 189 -14.29 4.43 9.27
N ASN A 190 -14.11 5.57 8.64
CA ASN A 190 -13.09 6.56 8.95
C ASN A 190 -13.68 7.97 9.02
N THR A 191 -12.84 9.00 8.95
CA THR A 191 -13.28 10.41 9.05
C THR A 191 -13.83 10.98 7.73
N THR A 192 -13.72 10.24 6.63
CA THR A 192 -14.16 10.68 5.30
C THR A 192 -15.68 10.50 5.10
N SER A 193 -16.18 11.01 3.96
CA SER A 193 -17.59 10.86 3.58
C SER A 193 -17.93 9.49 2.99
N ILE A 194 -16.93 8.75 2.51
CA ILE A 194 -17.13 7.38 2.00
C ILE A 194 -17.30 6.44 3.20
N THR A 195 -18.38 5.69 3.19
CA THR A 195 -18.70 4.73 4.25
C THR A 195 -18.74 3.30 3.73
N PRO A 196 -18.43 2.31 4.58
CA PRO A 196 -18.56 0.91 4.21
C PRO A 196 -20.02 0.57 3.86
N ASP A 197 -20.21 -0.24 2.81
CA ASP A 197 -21.50 -0.81 2.43
C ASP A 197 -21.52 -2.30 2.81
N GLU A 198 -22.27 -2.62 3.86
CA GLU A 198 -22.39 -3.97 4.41
C GLU A 198 -22.86 -5.03 3.40
N LYS A 199 -23.62 -4.63 2.38
CA LYS A 199 -24.09 -5.58 1.35
C LYS A 199 -22.96 -5.94 0.39
N VAL A 200 -22.16 -4.94 0.01
CA VAL A 200 -20.99 -5.13 -0.84
C VAL A 200 -19.93 -5.94 -0.10
N ILE A 201 -19.65 -5.61 1.17
CA ILE A 201 -18.73 -6.34 2.03
C ILE A 201 -19.16 -7.80 2.15
N ARG A 202 -20.44 -8.06 2.45
CA ARG A 202 -20.96 -9.42 2.57
C ARG A 202 -20.82 -10.20 1.26
N CYS A 203 -21.14 -9.58 0.14
CA CYS A 203 -20.95 -10.19 -1.18
C CYS A 203 -19.48 -10.59 -1.41
N PHE A 204 -18.55 -9.72 -1.06
CA PHE A 204 -17.12 -10.03 -1.15
C PHE A 204 -16.74 -11.20 -0.24
N VAL A 205 -17.08 -11.12 1.04
CA VAL A 205 -16.67 -12.10 2.06
C VAL A 205 -17.27 -13.48 1.81
N GLU A 206 -18.55 -13.54 1.42
CA GLU A 206 -19.24 -14.83 1.24
C GLU A 206 -19.01 -15.46 -0.13
N GLU A 207 -18.86 -14.65 -1.20
CA GLU A 207 -18.88 -15.18 -2.57
C GLU A 207 -17.54 -15.09 -3.31
N ILE A 208 -16.67 -14.12 -2.95
CA ILE A 208 -15.41 -13.88 -3.67
C ILE A 208 -14.21 -14.34 -2.84
N MET A 209 -14.08 -13.85 -1.62
CA MET A 209 -12.93 -14.12 -0.75
C MET A 209 -12.56 -15.61 -0.65
N PRO A 210 -13.50 -16.57 -0.51
CA PRO A 210 -13.15 -18.00 -0.40
C PRO A 210 -12.38 -18.55 -1.60
N GLN A 211 -12.49 -17.90 -2.78
CA GLN A 211 -11.81 -18.34 -4.01
C GLN A 211 -10.33 -17.93 -4.02
N TYR A 212 -9.95 -16.92 -3.23
CA TYR A 212 -8.61 -16.31 -3.21
C TYR A 212 -7.90 -16.42 -1.86
N ALA A 213 -8.57 -16.95 -0.83
CA ALA A 213 -8.03 -17.02 0.53
C ALA A 213 -6.68 -17.74 0.60
N ASP A 214 -6.49 -18.80 -0.21
CA ASP A 214 -5.27 -19.60 -0.26
C ASP A 214 -4.28 -19.16 -1.35
N ASP A 215 -4.62 -18.19 -2.22
CA ASP A 215 -3.68 -17.69 -3.23
C ASP A 215 -2.58 -16.85 -2.54
N GLN A 216 -1.35 -17.30 -2.68
CA GLN A 216 -0.18 -16.67 -2.07
C GLN A 216 0.09 -15.24 -2.58
N ARG A 217 -0.52 -14.87 -3.71
CA ARG A 217 -0.40 -13.54 -4.31
C ARG A 217 -1.49 -12.58 -3.87
N VAL A 218 -2.44 -13.01 -3.03
CA VAL A 218 -3.60 -12.21 -2.61
C VAL A 218 -3.62 -12.07 -1.11
N ASP A 219 -3.28 -10.89 -0.61
CA ASP A 219 -3.53 -10.53 0.78
C ASP A 219 -4.94 -9.94 0.91
N ILE A 220 -5.68 -10.30 1.96
CA ILE A 220 -7.04 -9.82 2.22
C ILE A 220 -7.10 -9.28 3.64
N LEU A 221 -7.37 -7.99 3.76
CA LEU A 221 -7.41 -7.26 5.02
C LEU A 221 -8.85 -6.85 5.31
N ILE A 222 -9.56 -7.68 6.10
CA ILE A 222 -10.96 -7.46 6.46
C ILE A 222 -11.10 -6.35 7.49
N SER A 223 -10.19 -6.34 8.47
CA SER A 223 -10.09 -5.28 9.46
C SER A 223 -8.91 -4.39 9.10
N ASN A 224 -9.19 -3.15 8.71
CA ASN A 224 -8.13 -2.20 8.38
C ASN A 224 -7.53 -1.69 9.70
N THR A 225 -6.45 -2.32 10.13
CA THR A 225 -5.63 -1.88 11.27
C THR A 225 -4.66 -0.80 10.80
N ASP A 226 -3.95 -0.16 11.74
CA ASP A 226 -2.97 0.89 11.45
C ASP A 226 -1.89 0.47 10.44
N PHE A 227 -1.62 -0.83 10.33
CA PHE A 227 -0.68 -1.40 9.36
C PHE A 227 -1.37 -1.97 8.11
N GLY A 228 -2.70 -1.96 8.07
CA GLY A 228 -3.43 -2.67 7.04
C GLY A 228 -3.20 -4.19 7.09
N VAL A 229 -2.74 -4.72 8.21
CA VAL A 229 -2.66 -6.14 8.49
C VAL A 229 -3.78 -6.49 9.46
N GLY A 230 -4.74 -7.27 8.98
CA GLY A 230 -5.82 -7.79 9.81
C GLY A 230 -5.28 -8.66 10.94
N ASP A 231 -6.09 -8.78 12.01
CA ASP A 231 -5.88 -9.76 13.08
C ASP A 231 -6.01 -11.20 12.56
#